data_31cb6d41ccb8c3d86b8a69a53af97917
#
_entry.id   31cb6d41ccb8c3d86b8a69a53af97917
#
_cell.length_a   1.000
_cell.length_b   1.000
_cell.length_c   1.000
_cell.angle_alpha   90.00
_cell.angle_beta   90.00
_cell.angle_gamma   90.00
#
_symmetry.space_group_name_H-M   'P 1'
#
loop_
_entity.id
_entity.type
_entity.pdbx_description
1 polymer ?
#
loop_
_entity_poly.entity_id
_entity_poly.type
_entity_poly.pdbx_seq_one_letter_code
_entity_poly.pdbx_strand_id
1 'polypeptide(L)'
;MGTLAEMLSTPLGVIEWFVYLLAAVMFVIGLHLMNSPKTARKGNMVSAIGMVFAVAMAFIVLFAGEASNGFKHGVAVIVLIVGIVIGAVAGVVSAKKVKMTDMPQLVSVFNTVGGGAAALVALNDILTSAETPSIVVLITAGLGIMIGSVTFSGSLIAAGKLQGIKWVKKLSLPGKG
;
A
#
# COMPACT_ATOMS: atom_id res chain seq x y z
N MET A 1 16.55 7.99 4.82
CA MET A 1 15.45 8.43 5.72
C MET A 1 16.07 9.11 6.92
N GLY A 2 15.76 10.40 7.17
CA GLY A 2 16.22 11.09 8.37
C GLY A 2 15.74 10.39 9.64
N THR A 3 16.45 10.52 10.72
CA THR A 3 15.99 10.00 12.01
C THR A 3 14.68 10.67 12.42
N LEU A 4 13.87 10.00 13.24
CA LEU A 4 12.62 10.58 13.76
C LEU A 4 12.85 11.97 14.39
N ALA A 5 14.02 12.16 15.02
CA ALA A 5 14.42 13.44 15.58
C ALA A 5 14.64 14.53 14.51
N GLU A 6 15.22 14.19 13.36
CA GLU A 6 15.38 15.12 12.22
C GLU A 6 14.04 15.48 11.60
N MET A 7 13.14 14.51 11.42
CA MET A 7 11.78 14.78 10.92
C MET A 7 11.02 15.73 11.88
N LEU A 8 11.11 15.50 13.18
CA LEU A 8 10.43 16.33 14.17
C LEU A 8 11.11 17.68 14.43
N SER A 9 12.30 17.93 13.87
CA SER A 9 13.00 19.20 13.97
C SER A 9 12.41 20.31 13.08
N THR A 10 11.63 19.94 12.07
CA THR A 10 10.99 20.89 11.14
C THR A 10 9.47 20.92 11.33
N PRO A 11 8.82 22.10 11.20
CA PRO A 11 7.35 22.19 11.29
C PRO A 11 6.66 21.28 10.26
N LEU A 12 7.21 21.17 9.06
CA LEU A 12 6.68 20.30 8.00
C LEU A 12 6.77 18.81 8.39
N GLY A 13 7.90 18.38 8.95
CA GLY A 13 8.06 16.98 9.37
C GLY A 13 7.12 16.60 10.53
N VAL A 14 6.85 17.54 11.44
CA VAL A 14 5.84 17.33 12.49
C VAL A 14 4.45 17.15 11.87
N ILE A 15 4.06 17.99 10.92
CA ILE A 15 2.76 17.91 10.23
C ILE A 15 2.68 16.58 9.45
N GLU A 16 3.74 16.23 8.73
CA GLU A 16 3.84 14.96 7.98
C GLU A 16 3.58 13.77 8.88
N TRP A 17 4.27 13.71 10.01
CA TRP A 17 4.10 12.62 10.97
C TRP A 17 2.66 12.52 11.50
N PHE A 18 2.06 13.66 11.88
CA PHE A 18 0.67 13.69 12.35
C PHE A 18 -0.33 13.27 11.28
N VAL A 19 -0.15 13.70 10.04
CA VAL A 19 -1.04 13.34 8.94
C VAL A 19 -0.96 11.84 8.62
N TYR A 20 0.24 11.25 8.59
CA TYR A 20 0.38 9.81 8.37
C TYR A 20 -0.13 9.00 9.56
N LEU A 21 0.09 9.46 10.79
CA LEU A 21 -0.51 8.82 11.97
C LEU A 21 -2.03 8.85 11.91
N LEU A 22 -2.62 10.01 11.58
CA LEU A 22 -4.07 10.15 11.41
C LEU A 22 -4.60 9.22 10.32
N ALA A 23 -3.94 9.16 9.17
CA ALA A 23 -4.30 8.26 8.09
C ALA A 23 -4.25 6.79 8.55
N ALA A 24 -3.22 6.38 9.27
CA ALA A 24 -3.09 5.03 9.82
C ALA A 24 -4.24 4.71 10.79
N VAL A 25 -4.57 5.62 11.69
CA VAL A 25 -5.71 5.47 12.62
C VAL A 25 -7.03 5.35 11.83
N MET A 26 -7.21 6.17 10.79
CA MET A 26 -8.40 6.08 9.92
C MET A 26 -8.50 4.75 9.20
N PHE A 27 -7.38 4.17 8.75
CA PHE A 27 -7.38 2.82 8.17
C PHE A 27 -7.80 1.76 9.19
N VAL A 28 -7.26 1.79 10.41
CA VAL A 28 -7.63 0.84 11.48
C VAL A 28 -9.11 0.95 11.83
N ILE A 29 -9.63 2.17 12.01
CA ILE A 29 -11.05 2.42 12.27
C ILE A 29 -11.90 1.97 11.08
N GLY A 30 -11.46 2.27 9.85
CA GLY A 30 -12.14 1.85 8.64
C GLY A 30 -12.26 0.34 8.52
N LEU A 31 -11.17 -0.40 8.77
CA LEU A 31 -11.17 -1.87 8.81
C LEU A 31 -12.12 -2.41 9.89
N HIS A 32 -12.10 -1.82 11.08
CA HIS A 32 -13.00 -2.20 12.16
C HIS A 32 -14.48 -2.01 11.78
N LEU A 33 -14.82 -0.87 11.16
CA LEU A 33 -16.17 -0.59 10.69
C LEU A 33 -16.62 -1.49 9.53
N MET A 34 -15.68 -1.99 8.73
CA MET A 34 -15.99 -2.92 7.62
C MET A 34 -16.33 -4.33 8.10
N ASN A 35 -16.11 -4.65 9.36
CA ASN A 35 -16.44 -5.95 9.93
C ASN A 35 -17.96 -6.23 10.02
N SER A 36 -18.82 -5.21 9.88
CA SER A 36 -20.27 -5.35 9.86
C SER A 36 -20.87 -4.79 8.57
N PRO A 37 -21.81 -5.50 7.91
CA PRO A 37 -22.46 -5.02 6.69
C PRO A 37 -23.17 -3.67 6.87
N LYS A 38 -23.69 -3.39 8.08
CA LYS A 38 -24.39 -2.12 8.40
C LYS A 38 -23.45 -0.90 8.40
N THR A 39 -22.20 -1.10 8.76
CA THR A 39 -21.18 -0.04 8.89
C THR A 39 -20.11 -0.08 7.80
N ALA A 40 -20.08 -1.13 6.97
CA ALA A 40 -19.04 -1.35 5.96
C ALA A 40 -18.88 -0.15 5.00
N ARG A 41 -19.98 0.47 4.55
CA ARG A 41 -19.92 1.66 3.69
C ARG A 41 -19.23 2.84 4.38
N LYS A 42 -19.51 3.06 5.67
CA LYS A 42 -18.85 4.10 6.47
C LYS A 42 -17.37 3.78 6.66
N GLY A 43 -17.04 2.53 6.94
CA GLY A 43 -15.65 2.08 7.07
C GLY A 43 -14.83 2.32 5.81
N ASN A 44 -15.39 1.97 4.64
CA ASN A 44 -14.74 2.22 3.37
C ASN A 44 -14.55 3.72 3.10
N MET A 45 -15.52 4.56 3.46
CA MET A 45 -15.39 6.02 3.34
C MET A 45 -14.29 6.57 4.24
N VAL A 46 -14.21 6.13 5.49
CA VAL A 46 -13.15 6.55 6.44
C VAL A 46 -11.78 6.17 5.90
N SER A 47 -11.60 4.93 5.41
CA SER A 47 -10.34 4.49 4.79
C SER A 47 -10.00 5.31 3.54
N ALA A 48 -10.98 5.62 2.70
CA ALA A 48 -10.76 6.43 1.50
C ALA A 48 -10.30 7.85 1.84
N ILE A 49 -10.89 8.48 2.87
CA ILE A 49 -10.45 9.80 3.34
C ILE A 49 -9.04 9.73 3.91
N GLY A 50 -8.70 8.71 4.69
CA GLY A 50 -7.34 8.47 5.18
C GLY A 50 -6.32 8.35 4.04
N MET A 51 -6.69 7.64 2.96
CA MET A 51 -5.86 7.54 1.76
C MET A 51 -5.64 8.91 1.10
N VAL A 52 -6.69 9.72 0.98
CA VAL A 52 -6.57 11.07 0.40
C VAL A 52 -5.62 11.93 1.22
N PHE A 53 -5.68 11.89 2.55
CA PHE A 53 -4.74 12.62 3.41
C PHE A 53 -3.31 12.13 3.23
N ALA A 54 -3.08 10.83 3.20
CA ALA A 54 -1.74 10.26 3.01
C ALA A 54 -1.15 10.66 1.64
N VAL A 55 -1.93 10.55 0.57
CA VAL A 55 -1.49 10.91 -0.78
C VAL A 55 -1.25 12.42 -0.90
N ALA A 56 -2.15 13.25 -0.36
CA ALA A 56 -1.96 14.71 -0.37
C ALA A 56 -0.69 15.12 0.38
N MET A 57 -0.43 14.50 1.54
CA MET A 57 0.81 14.75 2.29
C MET A 57 2.05 14.32 1.52
N ALA A 58 2.02 13.16 0.87
CA ALA A 58 3.13 12.71 0.02
C ALA A 58 3.44 13.72 -1.10
N PHE A 59 2.42 14.32 -1.73
CA PHE A 59 2.62 15.40 -2.70
C PHE A 59 3.24 16.64 -2.04
N ILE A 60 2.74 17.07 -0.87
CA ILE A 60 3.27 18.24 -0.17
C ILE A 60 4.75 18.02 0.14
N VAL A 61 5.13 16.86 0.67
CA VAL A 61 6.54 16.54 0.97
C VAL A 61 7.38 16.49 -0.31
N LEU A 62 6.84 15.92 -1.39
CA LEU A 62 7.54 15.85 -2.67
C LEU A 62 7.82 17.27 -3.24
N PHE A 63 6.88 18.19 -3.12
CA PHE A 63 7.05 19.56 -3.62
C PHE A 63 7.77 20.49 -2.65
N ALA A 64 7.72 20.24 -1.35
CA ALA A 64 8.42 21.02 -0.32
C ALA A 64 9.89 20.59 -0.16
N GLY A 65 10.22 19.34 -0.55
CA GLY A 65 11.60 18.86 -0.56
C GLY A 65 12.45 19.67 -1.53
N GLU A 66 13.62 20.16 -1.05
CA GLU A 66 14.55 20.88 -1.92
C GLU A 66 14.93 20.02 -3.13
N ALA A 67 14.61 20.51 -4.31
CA ALA A 67 14.89 19.86 -5.59
C ALA A 67 16.41 19.91 -5.88
N SER A 68 17.20 19.16 -5.14
CA SER A 68 18.65 19.06 -5.34
C SER A 68 19.02 18.48 -6.71
N ASN A 69 18.06 17.83 -7.40
CA ASN A 69 18.20 17.33 -8.76
C ASN A 69 16.86 17.48 -9.51
N GLY A 70 16.64 18.60 -10.16
CA GLY A 70 15.40 18.91 -10.87
C GLY A 70 14.90 17.83 -11.82
N PHE A 71 15.81 17.08 -12.47
CA PHE A 71 15.46 15.96 -13.35
C PHE A 71 14.86 14.78 -12.55
N LYS A 72 15.49 14.37 -11.47
CA LYS A 72 14.99 13.25 -10.63
C LYS A 72 13.64 13.58 -9.99
N HIS A 73 13.48 14.82 -9.54
CA HIS A 73 12.23 15.32 -8.99
C HIS A 73 11.10 15.29 -10.04
N GLY A 74 11.35 15.81 -11.25
CA GLY A 74 10.39 15.77 -12.34
C GLY A 74 9.95 14.35 -12.72
N VAL A 75 10.89 13.41 -12.79
CA VAL A 75 10.58 11.98 -13.04
C VAL A 75 9.72 11.41 -11.91
N ALA A 76 10.03 11.69 -10.64
CA ALA A 76 9.26 11.20 -9.50
C ALA A 76 7.81 11.71 -9.54
N VAL A 77 7.60 12.99 -9.85
CA VAL A 77 6.24 13.59 -10.00
C VAL A 77 5.48 12.91 -11.14
N ILE A 78 6.10 12.72 -12.29
CA ILE A 78 5.46 12.06 -13.45
C ILE A 78 5.06 10.63 -13.09
N VAL A 79 5.96 9.84 -12.49
CA VAL A 79 5.69 8.45 -12.09
C VAL A 79 4.55 8.40 -11.08
N LEU A 80 4.52 9.30 -10.11
CA LEU A 80 3.46 9.38 -9.10
C LEU A 80 2.10 9.69 -9.76
N ILE A 81 2.03 10.71 -10.63
CA ILE A 81 0.79 11.08 -11.34
C ILE A 81 0.31 9.92 -12.22
N VAL A 82 1.20 9.31 -13.00
CA VAL A 82 0.86 8.17 -13.87
C VAL A 82 0.35 7.01 -13.03
N GLY A 83 1.01 6.70 -11.91
CA GLY A 83 0.58 5.64 -10.99
C GLY A 83 -0.82 5.90 -10.41
N ILE A 84 -1.10 7.13 -9.98
CA ILE A 84 -2.43 7.53 -9.49
C ILE A 84 -3.49 7.40 -10.57
N VAL A 85 -3.22 7.88 -11.78
CA VAL A 85 -4.19 7.81 -12.90
C VAL A 85 -4.48 6.34 -13.24
N ILE A 86 -3.46 5.51 -13.38
CA ILE A 86 -3.64 4.08 -13.67
C ILE A 86 -4.42 3.40 -12.53
N GLY A 87 -4.05 3.64 -11.28
CA GLY A 87 -4.72 3.08 -10.11
C GLY A 87 -6.17 3.53 -9.99
N ALA A 88 -6.45 4.83 -10.21
CA ALA A 88 -7.80 5.37 -10.16
C ALA A 88 -8.69 4.80 -11.27
N VAL A 89 -8.19 4.74 -12.51
CA VAL A 89 -8.92 4.16 -13.64
C VAL A 89 -9.20 2.67 -13.39
N ALA A 90 -8.20 1.89 -13.02
CA ALA A 90 -8.34 0.49 -12.70
C ALA A 90 -9.33 0.27 -11.54
N GLY A 91 -9.23 1.06 -10.48
CA GLY A 91 -10.12 0.98 -9.33
C GLY A 91 -11.58 1.31 -9.67
N VAL A 92 -11.83 2.42 -10.37
CA VAL A 92 -13.19 2.85 -10.76
C VAL A 92 -13.82 1.87 -11.74
N VAL A 93 -13.06 1.43 -12.76
CA VAL A 93 -13.57 0.45 -13.75
C VAL A 93 -13.91 -0.87 -13.08
N SER A 94 -13.04 -1.37 -12.21
CA SER A 94 -13.27 -2.60 -11.46
C SER A 94 -14.49 -2.47 -10.54
N ALA A 95 -14.60 -1.38 -9.78
CA ALA A 95 -15.72 -1.15 -8.87
C ALA A 95 -17.09 -1.06 -9.59
N LYS A 96 -17.12 -0.51 -10.82
CA LYS A 96 -18.36 -0.39 -11.60
C LYS A 96 -18.75 -1.66 -12.34
N LYS A 97 -17.78 -2.49 -12.74
CA LYS A 97 -18.02 -3.68 -13.60
C LYS A 97 -18.13 -4.99 -12.84
N VAL A 98 -17.61 -5.05 -11.60
CA VAL A 98 -17.57 -6.28 -10.82
C VAL A 98 -18.99 -6.69 -10.40
N LYS A 99 -19.30 -7.97 -10.56
CA LYS A 99 -20.52 -8.56 -10.00
C LYS A 99 -20.28 -8.89 -8.53
N MET A 100 -21.36 -8.91 -7.73
CA MET A 100 -21.29 -9.26 -6.31
C MET A 100 -20.63 -10.63 -6.06
N THR A 101 -20.84 -11.58 -6.97
CA THR A 101 -20.23 -12.92 -6.95
C THR A 101 -18.72 -12.90 -7.15
N ASP A 102 -18.19 -11.87 -7.83
CA ASP A 102 -16.78 -11.75 -8.19
C ASP A 102 -16.01 -10.82 -7.25
N MET A 103 -16.68 -10.24 -6.24
CA MET A 103 -16.07 -9.37 -5.23
C MET A 103 -14.90 -10.03 -4.49
N PRO A 104 -14.97 -11.32 -4.07
CA PRO A 104 -13.84 -11.94 -3.37
C PRO A 104 -12.58 -12.03 -4.24
N GLN A 105 -12.72 -12.25 -5.55
CA GLN A 105 -11.59 -12.26 -6.49
C GLN A 105 -10.97 -10.88 -6.62
N LEU A 106 -11.81 -9.84 -6.76
CA LEU A 106 -11.34 -8.46 -6.87
C LEU A 106 -10.56 -8.03 -5.62
N VAL A 107 -11.07 -8.34 -4.43
CA VAL A 107 -10.38 -8.07 -3.17
C VAL A 107 -9.02 -8.79 -3.12
N SER A 108 -8.97 -10.06 -3.55
CA SER A 108 -7.71 -10.80 -3.61
C SER A 108 -6.70 -10.18 -4.58
N VAL A 109 -7.15 -9.68 -5.74
CA VAL A 109 -6.28 -8.98 -6.71
C VAL A 109 -5.72 -7.68 -6.10
N PHE A 110 -6.55 -6.87 -5.45
CA PHE A 110 -6.07 -5.64 -4.80
C PHE A 110 -5.12 -5.94 -3.65
N ASN A 111 -5.40 -6.98 -2.87
CA ASN A 111 -4.48 -7.42 -1.83
C ASN A 111 -3.12 -7.87 -2.39
N THR A 112 -3.12 -8.55 -3.55
CA THR A 112 -1.90 -8.92 -4.26
C THR A 112 -1.08 -7.68 -4.61
N VAL A 113 -1.69 -6.66 -5.21
CA VAL A 113 -0.99 -5.42 -5.59
C VAL A 113 -0.44 -4.71 -4.35
N GLY A 114 -1.23 -4.61 -3.28
CA GLY A 114 -0.80 -4.00 -2.02
C GLY A 114 0.37 -4.75 -1.37
N GLY A 115 0.32 -6.08 -1.33
CA GLY A 115 1.41 -6.91 -0.81
C GLY A 115 2.70 -6.76 -1.62
N GLY A 116 2.57 -6.74 -2.95
CA GLY A 116 3.70 -6.49 -3.85
C GLY A 116 4.32 -5.12 -3.65
N ALA A 117 3.49 -4.08 -3.55
CA ALA A 117 3.94 -2.72 -3.28
C ALA A 117 4.70 -2.62 -1.94
N ALA A 118 4.16 -3.22 -0.86
CA ALA A 118 4.81 -3.24 0.45
C ALA A 118 6.19 -3.92 0.41
N ALA A 119 6.30 -5.06 -0.28
CA ALA A 119 7.58 -5.75 -0.44
C ALA A 119 8.60 -4.93 -1.23
N LEU A 120 8.16 -4.26 -2.31
CA LEU A 120 9.04 -3.42 -3.12
C LEU A 120 9.50 -2.16 -2.38
N VAL A 121 8.62 -1.52 -1.60
CA VAL A 121 8.99 -0.37 -0.76
C VAL A 121 10.02 -0.78 0.28
N ALA A 122 9.80 -1.88 0.99
CA ALA A 122 10.75 -2.38 2.00
C ALA A 122 12.09 -2.79 1.38
N LEU A 123 12.09 -3.36 0.18
CA LEU A 123 13.32 -3.69 -0.56
C LEU A 123 14.05 -2.42 -0.99
N ASN A 124 13.32 -1.44 -1.53
CA ASN A 124 13.91 -0.16 -1.93
C ASN A 124 14.56 0.56 -0.75
N ASP A 125 13.95 0.52 0.41
CA ASP A 125 14.47 1.14 1.65
C ASP A 125 15.86 0.60 2.01
N ILE A 126 16.07 -0.71 1.86
CA ILE A 126 17.39 -1.34 2.08
C ILE A 126 18.39 -0.96 0.98
N LEU A 127 17.95 -1.01 -0.30
CA LEU A 127 18.85 -0.80 -1.43
C LEU A 127 19.31 0.66 -1.60
N THR A 128 18.49 1.62 -1.14
CA THR A 128 18.77 3.05 -1.29
C THR A 128 19.37 3.68 -0.04
N SER A 129 19.52 2.94 1.04
CA SER A 129 20.20 3.42 2.25
C SER A 129 21.66 3.76 1.94
N ALA A 130 22.02 5.04 2.10
CA ALA A 130 23.39 5.54 1.83
C ALA A 130 24.42 5.08 2.88
N GLU A 131 23.96 4.68 4.06
CA GLU A 131 24.74 4.16 5.19
C GLU A 131 24.31 2.72 5.51
N THR A 132 25.13 2.03 6.30
CA THR A 132 24.74 0.72 6.82
C THR A 132 23.46 0.83 7.64
N PRO A 133 22.34 0.18 7.20
CA PRO A 133 21.07 0.31 7.89
C PRO A 133 21.17 -0.18 9.34
N SER A 134 20.48 0.50 10.25
CA SER A 134 20.42 0.04 11.64
C SER A 134 19.76 -1.34 11.71
N ILE A 135 20.04 -2.10 12.77
CA ILE A 135 19.44 -3.42 12.97
C ILE A 135 17.90 -3.38 12.98
N VAL A 136 17.33 -2.29 13.47
CA VAL A 136 15.87 -2.09 13.48
C VAL A 136 15.33 -1.96 12.06
N VAL A 137 16.01 -1.17 11.21
CA VAL A 137 15.63 -1.01 9.79
C VAL A 137 15.74 -2.34 9.06
N LEU A 138 16.82 -3.11 9.28
CA LEU A 138 16.99 -4.43 8.66
C LEU A 138 15.89 -5.41 9.07
N ILE A 139 15.54 -5.45 10.36
CA ILE A 139 14.47 -6.34 10.85
C ILE A 139 13.12 -5.91 10.28
N THR A 140 12.76 -4.64 10.34
CA THR A 140 11.47 -4.15 9.88
C THR A 140 11.30 -4.28 8.36
N ALA A 141 12.33 -3.97 7.59
CA ALA A 141 12.32 -4.14 6.15
C ALA A 141 12.32 -5.63 5.75
N GLY A 142 13.08 -6.47 6.44
CA GLY A 142 13.06 -7.93 6.24
C GLY A 142 11.66 -8.51 6.48
N LEU A 143 11.00 -8.12 7.56
CA LEU A 143 9.60 -8.49 7.83
C LEU A 143 8.66 -7.93 6.75
N GLY A 144 8.84 -6.70 6.31
CA GLY A 144 8.07 -6.08 5.24
C GLY A 144 8.16 -6.84 3.92
N ILE A 145 9.38 -7.23 3.52
CA ILE A 145 9.61 -8.04 2.31
C ILE A 145 8.95 -9.42 2.46
N MET A 146 9.13 -10.08 3.60
CA MET A 146 8.58 -11.41 3.83
C MET A 146 7.06 -11.40 3.82
N ILE A 147 6.43 -10.53 4.61
CA ILE A 147 4.97 -10.41 4.70
C ILE A 147 4.38 -9.96 3.36
N GLY A 148 4.99 -8.98 2.71
CA GLY A 148 4.54 -8.48 1.42
C GLY A 148 4.62 -9.55 0.32
N SER A 149 5.69 -10.33 0.27
CA SER A 149 5.87 -11.42 -0.71
C SER A 149 4.90 -12.56 -0.50
N VAL A 150 4.64 -12.95 0.76
CA VAL A 150 3.63 -13.97 1.10
C VAL A 150 2.24 -13.47 0.75
N THR A 151 1.94 -12.21 1.06
CA THR A 151 0.65 -11.58 0.71
C THR A 151 0.45 -11.53 -0.79
N PHE A 152 1.47 -11.12 -1.55
CA PHE A 152 1.44 -11.09 -3.01
C PHE A 152 1.14 -12.46 -3.60
N SER A 153 1.95 -13.45 -3.28
CA SER A 153 1.84 -14.80 -3.86
C SER A 153 0.58 -15.53 -3.40
N GLY A 154 0.26 -15.45 -2.10
CA GLY A 154 -0.92 -16.10 -1.53
C GLY A 154 -2.23 -15.54 -2.08
N SER A 155 -2.33 -14.22 -2.20
CA SER A 155 -3.52 -13.56 -2.75
C SER A 155 -3.67 -13.78 -4.25
N LEU A 156 -2.56 -13.86 -5.00
CA LEU A 156 -2.58 -14.20 -6.42
C LEU A 156 -3.13 -15.63 -6.64
N ILE A 157 -2.67 -16.58 -5.84
CA ILE A 157 -3.17 -17.96 -5.87
C ILE A 157 -4.66 -18.01 -5.46
N ALA A 158 -5.05 -17.27 -4.43
CA ALA A 158 -6.45 -17.18 -3.99
C ALA A 158 -7.35 -16.62 -5.10
N ALA A 159 -6.96 -15.53 -5.74
CA ALA A 159 -7.69 -14.96 -6.88
C ALA A 159 -7.84 -15.98 -8.02
N GLY A 160 -6.75 -16.68 -8.38
CA GLY A 160 -6.77 -17.70 -9.41
C GLY A 160 -7.66 -18.90 -9.08
N LYS A 161 -7.70 -19.34 -7.82
CA LYS A 161 -8.61 -20.39 -7.36
C LYS A 161 -10.07 -19.95 -7.44
N LEU A 162 -10.38 -18.75 -7.01
CA LEU A 162 -11.72 -18.17 -7.05
C LEU A 162 -12.21 -17.98 -8.49
N GLN A 163 -11.33 -17.59 -9.41
CA GLN A 163 -11.63 -17.50 -10.85
C GLN A 163 -11.75 -18.86 -11.53
N GLY A 164 -11.45 -19.94 -10.84
CA GLY A 164 -11.60 -21.29 -11.40
C GLY A 164 -10.48 -21.70 -12.35
N ILE A 165 -9.33 -21.05 -12.34
CA ILE A 165 -8.19 -21.38 -13.21
C ILE A 165 -7.73 -22.82 -12.92
N LYS A 166 -7.81 -23.69 -13.92
CA LYS A 166 -7.65 -25.16 -13.77
C LYS A 166 -6.32 -25.58 -13.12
N TRP A 167 -5.20 -24.96 -13.52
CA TRP A 167 -3.89 -25.31 -12.98
C TRP A 167 -3.69 -24.80 -11.54
N VAL A 168 -4.29 -23.65 -11.18
CA VAL A 168 -4.24 -23.09 -9.83
C VAL A 168 -5.11 -23.90 -8.87
N LYS A 169 -6.25 -24.43 -9.34
CA LYS A 169 -7.10 -25.34 -8.56
C LYS A 169 -6.38 -26.60 -8.12
N LYS A 170 -5.45 -27.11 -8.95
CA LYS A 170 -4.65 -28.30 -8.65
C LYS A 170 -3.55 -28.04 -7.60
N LEU A 171 -3.22 -26.77 -7.30
CA LEU A 171 -2.28 -26.42 -6.23
C LEU A 171 -2.96 -26.67 -4.87
N SER A 172 -2.87 -27.88 -4.37
CA SER A 172 -3.24 -28.21 -2.99
C SER A 172 -2.00 -28.39 -2.15
N LEU A 173 -2.03 -27.92 -0.90
CA LEU A 173 -0.96 -28.20 0.06
C LEU A 173 -0.91 -29.71 0.30
N PRO A 174 0.28 -30.35 0.28
CA PRO A 174 0.41 -31.75 0.65
C PRO A 174 -0.05 -31.90 2.13
N GLY A 175 -1.00 -32.79 2.39
CA GLY A 175 -1.52 -33.05 3.73
C GLY A 175 -3.02 -32.85 3.93
N LYS A 176 -3.79 -32.44 2.91
CA LYS A 176 -5.25 -32.53 2.92
C LYS A 176 -5.67 -33.82 2.22
N GLY A 177 -5.62 -34.92 2.98
CA GLY A 177 -6.41 -36.09 2.72
C GLY A 177 -7.82 -35.91 3.29
#